data_feac6d413ebb991691ae7bd4da8c1a64
#
_entry.id   feac6d413ebb991691ae7bd4da8c1a64
#
_cell.length_a   1.000
_cell.length_b   1.000
_cell.length_c   1.000
_cell.angle_alpha   90.00
_cell.angle_beta   90.00
_cell.angle_gamma   90.00
#
_symmetry.space_group_name_H-M   'P 1'
#
loop_
_entity.id
_entity.type
_entity.pdbx_description
1 polymer ?
#
loop_
_entity_poly.entity_id
_entity_poly.type
_entity_poly.pdbx_seq_one_letter_code
_entity_poly.pdbx_strand_id
1 'polypeptide(L)'
;MTDRRRRRRPVNTGTASHAESARPEEAAHPKKNSAMTKQISRRRQSVKPTAHAGEPTHGPLTAEELQLAVRNHSMPLEALREDTTPPGLHYVLTHFDIPFIDADSWHLRIGGAVQRAVEISLRALRRDPTISIPVTLECAGNGRSLLHPRPMSQPWRLEGVGTAEWTGVPLAYLLAQAGVDDDAVEVVFTGADTGIQGGVRQQYARSLPIKEAMRPDVVLAYEMNGRELPPQHGYPLRLVVPGWYGMASVKWLQSIQVVTHPFEGFQQAVSYRYQQDADDAGTPVSRIRVRSLMIPPGIPDFYTRSRVLSPGPVMLQGRAWSGEGSVVRVEVGIDGKWVPAHLGHPAGPFAWCEWTLPWVADRGEHELACRATDATGLTQPLEQAWNYQGMGNNVVQRVKVSVE
;
A
#
# COMPACT_ATOMS: atom_id res chain seq x y z
N MET A 1 66.82 19.19 17.55
CA MET A 1 67.26 20.28 16.66
C MET A 1 66.03 21.12 16.41
N THR A 2 65.83 22.15 17.23
CA THR A 2 65.96 23.59 16.94
C THR A 2 64.89 24.08 15.99
N ASP A 3 64.14 25.11 16.21
CA ASP A 3 63.95 26.09 17.26
C ASP A 3 62.95 27.13 16.76
N ARG A 4 62.04 27.59 17.64
CA ARG A 4 61.62 28.99 17.92
C ARG A 4 61.31 29.91 16.74
N ARG A 5 60.29 30.76 16.75
CA ARG A 5 59.79 31.84 17.67
C ARG A 5 58.66 32.56 17.02
N ARG A 6 57.55 32.81 17.73
CA ARG A 6 57.12 34.06 18.46
C ARG A 6 57.08 35.36 17.63
N ARG A 7 55.95 35.99 17.59
CA ARG A 7 55.55 37.36 18.15
C ARG A 7 54.38 37.92 17.38
N ARG A 8 53.43 38.48 17.87
CA ARG A 8 52.91 39.37 18.97
C ARG A 8 51.84 40.27 18.36
N ARG A 9 50.78 40.52 19.16
CA ARG A 9 49.75 41.58 19.00
C ARG A 9 50.39 42.99 19.10
N PRO A 10 49.61 44.09 18.77
CA PRO A 10 48.97 44.92 19.81
C PRO A 10 47.56 45.40 19.37
N VAL A 11 46.63 45.54 20.20
CA VAL A 11 45.94 46.46 21.13
C VAL A 11 46.08 47.94 20.77
N ASN A 12 44.93 48.65 20.63
CA ASN A 12 44.60 49.97 21.13
C ASN A 12 43.10 50.24 20.97
N THR A 13 42.29 50.40 21.98
CA THR A 13 42.02 51.38 23.04
C THR A 13 41.30 52.66 22.57
N GLY A 14 40.14 52.89 23.16
CA GLY A 14 39.57 54.12 23.66
C GLY A 14 38.54 54.80 22.72
N THR A 15 37.47 55.36 23.16
CA THR A 15 37.09 55.95 24.44
C THR A 15 35.58 56.23 24.43
N ALA A 16 35.01 56.26 25.63
CA ALA A 16 33.62 56.58 25.96
C ALA A 16 33.27 58.07 25.83
N SER A 17 32.00 58.40 25.69
CA SER A 17 31.36 59.42 26.53
C SER A 17 29.86 59.61 26.22
N HIS A 18 29.14 59.57 27.27
CA HIS A 18 28.04 60.39 27.85
C HIS A 18 26.61 60.21 27.40
N ALA A 19 25.87 59.88 28.42
CA ALA A 19 24.43 59.84 28.60
C ALA A 19 23.76 61.24 28.48
N GLU A 20 22.49 61.21 28.01
CA GLU A 20 21.49 62.12 28.58
C GLU A 20 20.07 61.57 28.50
N SER A 21 19.37 61.67 29.57
CA SER A 21 18.03 61.21 29.89
C SER A 21 16.97 62.16 29.36
N ALA A 22 15.85 61.69 28.85
CA ALA A 22 14.57 62.38 28.89
C ALA A 22 13.39 61.43 28.91
N ARG A 23 12.48 61.59 29.81
CA ARG A 23 11.20 60.89 30.03
C ARG A 23 10.06 61.62 29.29
N PRO A 24 8.83 61.10 29.36
CA PRO A 24 8.05 60.66 28.16
C PRO A 24 6.94 61.70 27.83
N GLU A 25 6.52 61.72 26.61
CA GLU A 25 5.30 62.45 26.19
C GLU A 25 4.24 61.46 25.71
N GLU A 26 3.08 61.63 26.23
CA GLU A 26 1.80 61.05 25.97
C GLU A 26 1.31 61.47 24.59
N ALA A 27 0.99 60.51 23.67
CA ALA A 27 0.37 60.89 22.41
C ALA A 27 -0.59 59.83 21.88
N ALA A 28 -1.85 60.15 21.99
CA ALA A 28 -2.94 60.00 21.05
C ALA A 28 -3.10 58.68 20.25
N HIS A 29 -4.16 57.95 20.55
CA HIS A 29 -4.79 56.95 19.69
C HIS A 29 -5.14 57.51 18.28
N PRO A 30 -4.83 56.80 17.21
CA PRO A 30 -5.51 57.02 15.94
C PRO A 30 -6.69 56.04 15.79
N LYS A 31 -7.78 56.64 15.38
CA LYS A 31 -9.09 56.03 15.10
C LYS A 31 -9.00 54.82 14.16
N LYS A 32 -9.74 53.79 14.52
CA LYS A 32 -9.99 52.59 13.72
C LYS A 32 -10.41 52.89 12.28
N ASN A 33 -9.60 52.49 11.30
CA ASN A 33 -10.03 52.38 9.92
C ASN A 33 -10.79 51.06 9.72
N SER A 34 -12.12 51.16 9.86
CA SER A 34 -13.09 50.09 9.77
C SER A 34 -13.38 49.62 8.33
N ALA A 35 -12.64 50.10 7.34
CA ALA A 35 -12.93 49.82 5.91
C ALA A 35 -12.08 48.69 5.29
N MET A 36 -10.96 48.29 5.92
CA MET A 36 -10.06 47.30 5.35
C MET A 36 -10.31 45.85 5.82
N THR A 37 -11.09 45.69 6.87
CA THR A 37 -11.43 44.36 7.41
C THR A 37 -12.68 43.73 6.75
N LYS A 38 -13.40 44.46 5.92
CA LYS A 38 -14.60 43.95 5.21
C LYS A 38 -14.33 43.42 3.82
N GLN A 39 -13.12 43.47 3.27
CA GLN A 39 -12.81 43.00 1.90
C GLN A 39 -12.08 41.67 1.87
N ILE A 40 -11.68 41.09 3.01
CA ILE A 40 -11.05 39.76 3.09
C ILE A 40 -12.07 38.62 3.35
N SER A 41 -13.30 38.99 3.69
CA SER A 41 -14.36 38.00 4.02
C SER A 41 -15.25 37.59 2.85
N ARG A 42 -14.98 38.04 1.63
CA ARG A 42 -15.78 37.67 0.44
C ARG A 42 -14.89 37.11 -0.66
N ARG A 43 -14.32 35.94 -0.47
CA ARG A 43 -13.96 34.93 -1.50
C ARG A 43 -13.50 33.64 -0.84
N ARG A 44 -14.29 33.08 0.05
CA ARG A 44 -14.37 31.63 0.12
C ARG A 44 -15.37 31.24 -0.97
N GLN A 45 -14.95 31.24 -2.21
CA GLN A 45 -15.54 30.35 -3.18
C GLN A 45 -15.32 28.95 -2.60
N SER A 46 -16.39 28.35 -2.14
CA SER A 46 -16.44 26.91 -1.93
C SER A 46 -16.02 26.30 -3.25
N VAL A 47 -14.78 25.83 -3.34
CA VAL A 47 -14.40 24.85 -4.34
C VAL A 47 -15.34 23.70 -4.04
N LYS A 48 -16.39 23.58 -4.84
CA LYS A 48 -17.22 22.36 -4.82
C LYS A 48 -16.25 21.22 -4.99
N PRO A 49 -16.29 20.18 -4.15
CA PRO A 49 -15.48 19.01 -4.38
C PRO A 49 -15.76 18.56 -5.80
N THR A 50 -14.78 18.69 -6.67
CA THR A 50 -14.85 18.12 -8.02
C THR A 50 -14.92 16.63 -7.86
N ALA A 51 -15.94 16.02 -8.46
CA ALA A 51 -16.23 14.61 -8.60
C ALA A 51 -15.80 13.76 -7.38
N HIS A 52 -16.74 13.31 -6.59
CA HIS A 52 -16.51 12.39 -5.48
C HIS A 52 -15.78 11.16 -6.02
N ALA A 53 -14.54 10.94 -5.57
CA ALA A 53 -13.89 9.66 -5.76
C ALA A 53 -14.86 8.57 -5.30
N GLY A 54 -15.33 7.74 -6.24
CA GLY A 54 -16.25 6.67 -5.92
C GLY A 54 -17.53 6.61 -6.76
N GLU A 55 -17.97 7.68 -7.43
CA GLU A 55 -19.15 7.55 -8.30
C GLU A 55 -18.85 6.62 -9.49
N PRO A 56 -19.68 5.56 -9.67
CA PRO A 56 -19.50 4.63 -10.78
C PRO A 56 -19.69 5.28 -12.15
N THR A 57 -18.86 4.91 -13.12
CA THR A 57 -18.93 5.44 -14.49
C THR A 57 -19.04 4.33 -15.53
N HIS A 58 -19.82 4.58 -16.59
CA HIS A 58 -19.90 3.74 -17.78
C HIS A 58 -19.01 4.24 -18.92
N GLY A 59 -18.40 5.41 -18.75
CA GLY A 59 -17.60 6.08 -19.77
C GLY A 59 -16.14 5.60 -19.85
N PRO A 60 -15.33 6.24 -20.72
CA PRO A 60 -13.88 6.01 -20.78
C PRO A 60 -13.21 6.42 -19.46
N LEU A 61 -11.90 6.13 -19.34
CA LEU A 61 -11.11 6.59 -18.20
C LEU A 61 -11.12 8.12 -18.12
N THR A 62 -11.33 8.66 -16.93
CA THR A 62 -11.29 10.10 -16.68
C THR A 62 -9.86 10.61 -16.59
N ALA A 63 -9.68 11.94 -16.64
CA ALA A 63 -8.36 12.56 -16.46
C ALA A 63 -7.76 12.25 -15.09
N GLU A 64 -8.59 12.18 -14.05
CA GLU A 64 -8.18 11.83 -12.68
C GLU A 64 -7.72 10.37 -12.59
N GLU A 65 -8.45 9.42 -13.20
CA GLU A 65 -8.04 8.03 -13.27
C GLU A 65 -6.71 7.86 -14.03
N LEU A 66 -6.50 8.62 -15.12
CA LEU A 66 -5.24 8.61 -15.86
C LEU A 66 -4.09 9.18 -15.02
N GLN A 67 -4.31 10.27 -14.25
CA GLN A 67 -3.31 10.79 -13.33
C GLN A 67 -2.91 9.76 -12.25
N LEU A 68 -3.87 9.02 -11.71
CA LEU A 68 -3.58 7.93 -10.79
C LEU A 68 -2.81 6.80 -11.48
N ALA A 69 -3.19 6.42 -12.70
CA ALA A 69 -2.57 5.33 -13.45
C ALA A 69 -1.10 5.60 -13.79
N VAL A 70 -0.71 6.84 -14.10
CA VAL A 70 0.68 7.18 -14.46
C VAL A 70 1.61 7.33 -13.27
N ARG A 71 1.07 7.58 -12.06
CA ARG A 71 1.92 7.68 -10.86
C ARG A 71 2.06 6.34 -10.11
N ASN A 72 1.24 5.36 -10.44
CA ASN A 72 1.27 4.02 -9.89
C ASN A 72 1.57 3.01 -11.00
N HIS A 73 2.11 1.85 -10.67
CA HIS A 73 2.34 0.83 -11.68
C HIS A 73 2.00 -0.56 -11.17
N SER A 74 1.51 -1.39 -12.07
CA SER A 74 1.24 -2.80 -11.87
C SER A 74 2.50 -3.64 -12.14
N MET A 75 2.49 -4.88 -11.66
CA MET A 75 3.49 -5.88 -12.01
C MET A 75 3.22 -6.38 -13.45
N PRO A 76 4.23 -6.51 -14.32
CA PRO A 76 4.05 -7.23 -15.58
C PRO A 76 3.79 -8.71 -15.30
N LEU A 77 2.84 -9.32 -16.02
CA LEU A 77 2.47 -10.73 -15.79
C LEU A 77 3.64 -11.71 -16.00
N GLU A 78 4.64 -11.33 -16.77
CA GLU A 78 5.87 -12.10 -16.97
C GLU A 78 6.67 -12.28 -15.66
N ALA A 79 6.51 -11.37 -14.68
CA ALA A 79 7.16 -11.48 -13.37
C ALA A 79 6.58 -12.60 -12.50
N LEU A 80 5.44 -13.21 -12.89
CA LEU A 80 4.91 -14.42 -12.25
C LEU A 80 5.83 -15.65 -12.44
N ARG A 81 6.87 -15.55 -13.27
CA ARG A 81 7.90 -16.61 -13.39
C ARG A 81 8.78 -16.70 -12.13
N GLU A 82 8.91 -15.60 -11.42
CA GLU A 82 9.78 -15.51 -10.26
C GLU A 82 9.03 -15.91 -8.97
N ASP A 83 9.72 -16.55 -8.03
CA ASP A 83 9.16 -16.86 -6.72
C ASP A 83 8.95 -15.60 -5.89
N THR A 84 9.82 -14.61 -6.06
CA THR A 84 9.68 -13.26 -5.53
C THR A 84 9.77 -12.23 -6.65
N THR A 85 8.84 -11.31 -6.68
CA THR A 85 8.83 -10.21 -7.65
C THR A 85 10.05 -9.31 -7.44
N PRO A 86 10.90 -9.07 -8.45
CA PRO A 86 11.98 -8.08 -8.34
C PRO A 86 11.43 -6.72 -7.87
N PRO A 87 12.12 -5.99 -6.97
CA PRO A 87 11.61 -4.75 -6.39
C PRO A 87 11.16 -3.70 -7.42
N GLY A 88 11.84 -3.59 -8.55
CA GLY A 88 11.48 -2.68 -9.65
C GLY A 88 10.26 -3.13 -10.47
N LEU A 89 9.80 -4.37 -10.33
CA LEU A 89 8.60 -4.90 -11.00
C LEU A 89 7.43 -5.12 -10.03
N HIS A 90 7.67 -5.05 -8.73
CA HIS A 90 6.60 -5.17 -7.73
C HIS A 90 5.64 -3.98 -7.85
N TYR A 91 4.33 -4.24 -7.79
CA TYR A 91 3.35 -3.16 -7.93
C TYR A 91 3.58 -2.03 -6.92
N VAL A 92 3.32 -0.80 -7.35
CA VAL A 92 3.38 0.40 -6.52
C VAL A 92 2.04 1.10 -6.52
N LEU A 93 1.48 1.30 -5.34
CA LEU A 93 0.39 2.24 -5.09
C LEU A 93 0.88 3.29 -4.09
N THR A 94 0.94 4.54 -4.51
CA THR A 94 1.23 5.69 -3.67
C THR A 94 -0.06 6.46 -3.44
N HIS A 95 -0.57 6.44 -2.20
CA HIS A 95 -1.85 7.05 -1.86
C HIS A 95 -1.76 8.57 -1.90
N PHE A 96 -0.80 9.13 -1.18
CA PHE A 96 -0.42 10.54 -1.22
C PHE A 96 0.94 10.72 -1.91
N ASP A 97 1.83 11.58 -1.44
CA ASP A 97 3.17 11.71 -1.98
C ASP A 97 4.16 10.79 -1.24
N ILE A 98 5.26 10.44 -1.91
CA ILE A 98 6.36 9.74 -1.28
C ILE A 98 7.09 10.75 -0.39
N PRO A 99 7.08 10.58 0.95
CA PRO A 99 7.78 11.51 1.83
C PRO A 99 9.29 11.32 1.72
N PHE A 100 10.02 12.44 1.77
CA PHE A 100 11.47 12.40 1.93
C PHE A 100 11.79 12.24 3.42
N ILE A 101 12.38 11.10 3.80
CA ILE A 101 12.68 10.76 5.19
C ILE A 101 14.19 10.55 5.33
N ASP A 102 14.79 11.29 6.23
CA ASP A 102 16.15 11.07 6.69
C ASP A 102 16.15 9.99 7.78
N ALA A 103 16.71 8.82 7.47
CA ALA A 103 16.73 7.68 8.37
C ALA A 103 17.60 7.88 9.62
N ASP A 104 18.59 8.75 9.57
CA ASP A 104 19.48 9.02 10.72
C ASP A 104 18.74 9.79 11.83
N SER A 105 17.79 10.65 11.47
CA SER A 105 16.93 11.39 12.39
C SER A 105 15.57 10.75 12.63
N TRP A 106 15.21 9.72 11.86
CA TRP A 106 13.91 9.07 11.97
C TRP A 106 13.78 8.20 13.22
N HIS A 107 12.61 8.24 13.85
CA HIS A 107 12.23 7.42 14.98
C HIS A 107 10.81 6.87 14.84
N LEU A 108 10.61 5.61 15.23
CA LEU A 108 9.29 5.03 15.42
C LEU A 108 8.81 5.32 16.85
N ARG A 109 7.59 5.82 17.00
CA ARG A 109 6.94 6.05 18.30
C ARG A 109 5.84 5.03 18.53
N ILE A 110 5.87 4.36 19.68
CA ILE A 110 4.84 3.43 20.14
C ILE A 110 4.25 3.99 21.43
N GLY A 111 2.92 4.12 21.50
CA GLY A 111 2.23 4.69 22.65
C GLY A 111 0.75 4.33 22.70
N GLY A 112 -0.06 5.12 23.42
CA GLY A 112 -1.47 4.85 23.69
C GLY A 112 -1.67 3.98 24.90
N ALA A 113 -2.56 3.00 24.85
CA ALA A 113 -2.86 2.03 25.93
C ALA A 113 -1.72 1.00 26.10
N VAL A 114 -0.59 1.48 26.60
CA VAL A 114 0.63 0.70 26.87
C VAL A 114 1.24 1.15 28.19
N GLN A 115 1.86 0.23 28.92
CA GLN A 115 2.52 0.52 30.21
C GLN A 115 3.72 1.46 30.05
N ARG A 116 4.40 1.39 28.89
CA ARG A 116 5.60 2.19 28.60
C ARG A 116 5.61 2.65 27.15
N ALA A 117 5.52 3.95 26.91
CA ALA A 117 5.77 4.50 25.58
C ALA A 117 7.22 4.27 25.13
N VAL A 118 7.42 3.96 23.87
CA VAL A 118 8.71 3.63 23.26
C VAL A 118 8.96 4.60 22.10
N GLU A 119 10.20 5.12 22.03
CA GLU A 119 10.73 5.81 20.86
C GLU A 119 12.02 5.10 20.45
N ILE A 120 12.05 4.58 19.21
CA ILE A 120 13.16 3.73 18.75
C ILE A 120 13.65 4.19 17.39
N SER A 121 14.98 4.41 17.27
CA SER A 121 15.62 4.72 15.97
C SER A 121 15.72 3.48 15.09
N LEU A 122 15.83 3.68 13.76
CA LEU A 122 16.03 2.57 12.82
C LEU A 122 17.27 1.72 13.18
N ARG A 123 18.34 2.39 13.61
CA ARG A 123 19.58 1.72 14.04
C ARG A 123 19.38 0.83 15.28
N ALA A 124 18.56 1.24 16.22
CA ALA A 124 18.23 0.43 17.39
C ALA A 124 17.30 -0.73 17.01
N LEU A 125 16.27 -0.47 16.19
CA LEU A 125 15.34 -1.48 15.70
C LEU A 125 16.04 -2.64 14.97
N ARG A 126 17.06 -2.35 14.17
CA ARG A 126 17.86 -3.36 13.44
C ARG A 126 18.70 -4.28 14.35
N ARG A 127 18.74 -4.03 15.67
CA ARG A 127 19.41 -4.91 16.66
C ARG A 127 18.44 -5.86 17.36
N ASP A 128 17.14 -5.64 17.20
CA ASP A 128 16.10 -6.49 17.77
C ASP A 128 15.98 -7.81 16.99
N PRO A 129 15.32 -8.82 17.55
CA PRO A 129 15.06 -10.08 16.86
C PRO A 129 14.41 -9.86 15.52
N THR A 130 14.97 -10.46 14.48
CA THR A 130 14.58 -10.25 13.07
C THR A 130 14.02 -11.53 12.47
N ILE A 131 13.00 -11.40 11.64
CA ILE A 131 12.49 -12.48 10.79
C ILE A 131 12.50 -12.04 9.33
N SER A 132 12.61 -13.01 8.42
CA SER A 132 12.44 -12.82 6.97
C SER A 132 11.34 -13.75 6.51
N ILE A 133 10.30 -13.21 5.89
CA ILE A 133 9.17 -13.99 5.39
C ILE A 133 8.76 -13.54 3.98
N PRO A 134 8.50 -14.49 3.07
CA PRO A 134 7.92 -14.18 1.78
C PRO A 134 6.41 -13.94 1.94
N VAL A 135 5.94 -12.78 1.47
CA VAL A 135 4.52 -12.38 1.55
C VAL A 135 4.05 -11.82 0.22
N THR A 136 2.93 -12.32 -0.25
CA THR A 136 2.17 -11.75 -1.36
C THR A 136 1.33 -10.59 -0.84
N LEU A 137 1.53 -9.41 -1.41
CA LEU A 137 0.69 -8.24 -1.20
C LEU A 137 -0.13 -7.96 -2.45
N GLU A 138 -1.41 -7.68 -2.27
CA GLU A 138 -2.34 -7.34 -3.34
C GLU A 138 -3.11 -6.06 -2.98
N CYS A 139 -3.28 -5.15 -3.95
CA CYS A 139 -4.13 -3.98 -3.78
C CYS A 139 -5.60 -4.40 -3.64
N ALA A 140 -6.32 -3.87 -2.65
CA ALA A 140 -7.74 -4.17 -2.48
C ALA A 140 -8.61 -3.75 -3.70
N GLY A 141 -8.15 -2.78 -4.49
CA GLY A 141 -8.79 -2.35 -5.73
C GLY A 141 -8.34 -3.12 -6.98
N ASN A 142 -7.54 -4.17 -6.83
CA ASN A 142 -7.09 -4.97 -7.98
C ASN A 142 -8.28 -5.56 -8.74
N GLY A 143 -8.31 -5.40 -10.07
CA GLY A 143 -9.44 -5.81 -10.91
C GLY A 143 -10.58 -4.77 -11.03
N ARG A 144 -10.47 -3.58 -10.42
CA ARG A 144 -11.54 -2.57 -10.41
C ARG A 144 -11.96 -2.15 -11.81
N SER A 145 -11.04 -1.99 -12.75
CA SER A 145 -11.35 -1.59 -14.12
C SER A 145 -12.20 -2.60 -14.91
N LEU A 146 -12.38 -3.81 -14.38
CA LEU A 146 -13.18 -4.87 -14.99
C LEU A 146 -14.65 -4.84 -14.51
N LEU A 147 -14.99 -4.00 -13.54
CA LEU A 147 -16.35 -3.84 -13.04
C LEU A 147 -17.16 -2.91 -13.94
N HIS A 148 -18.46 -3.17 -14.02
CA HIS A 148 -19.42 -2.34 -14.75
C HIS A 148 -20.70 -2.11 -13.93
N PRO A 149 -21.06 -0.84 -13.63
CA PRO A 149 -20.30 0.38 -13.87
C PRO A 149 -18.94 0.37 -13.15
N ARG A 150 -17.94 1.07 -13.71
CA ARG A 150 -16.60 1.10 -13.12
C ARG A 150 -16.54 2.13 -11.99
N PRO A 151 -16.19 1.72 -10.75
CA PRO A 151 -15.94 2.67 -9.67
C PRO A 151 -14.72 3.56 -9.99
N MET A 152 -14.90 4.90 -9.86
CA MET A 152 -13.84 5.86 -10.21
C MET A 152 -12.75 5.89 -9.14
N SER A 153 -11.57 5.37 -9.48
CA SER A 153 -10.36 5.35 -8.64
C SER A 153 -9.18 4.85 -9.47
N GLN A 154 -8.08 4.41 -8.81
CA GLN A 154 -6.97 3.74 -9.52
C GLN A 154 -7.50 2.58 -10.37
N PRO A 155 -7.38 2.64 -11.70
CA PRO A 155 -8.04 1.69 -12.61
C PRO A 155 -7.19 0.41 -12.83
N TRP A 156 -6.93 -0.32 -11.74
CA TRP A 156 -6.22 -1.59 -11.82
C TRP A 156 -6.93 -2.61 -12.73
N ARG A 157 -6.17 -3.29 -13.56
CA ARG A 157 -6.61 -4.54 -14.19
C ARG A 157 -6.40 -5.69 -13.20
N LEU A 158 -5.45 -6.60 -13.44
CA LEU A 158 -5.26 -7.80 -12.61
C LEU A 158 -3.90 -7.82 -11.89
N GLU A 159 -3.01 -6.92 -12.23
CA GLU A 159 -1.58 -6.98 -11.93
C GLU A 159 -1.17 -6.11 -10.73
N GLY A 160 -2.14 -5.64 -9.94
CA GLY A 160 -1.89 -4.89 -8.69
C GLY A 160 -1.46 -5.81 -7.53
N VAL A 161 -0.47 -6.66 -7.75
CA VAL A 161 0.00 -7.72 -6.85
C VAL A 161 1.51 -7.91 -6.97
N GLY A 162 2.14 -8.50 -5.96
CA GLY A 162 3.53 -8.94 -6.00
C GLY A 162 3.88 -9.70 -4.73
N THR A 163 4.84 -10.62 -4.82
CA THR A 163 5.41 -11.35 -3.68
C THR A 163 6.83 -10.88 -3.46
N ALA A 164 7.18 -10.58 -2.21
CA ALA A 164 8.56 -10.25 -1.84
C ALA A 164 8.91 -10.90 -0.51
N GLU A 165 10.19 -11.11 -0.28
CA GLU A 165 10.72 -11.44 1.04
C GLU A 165 10.85 -10.14 1.83
N TRP A 166 10.24 -10.09 3.00
CA TRP A 166 10.24 -8.94 3.89
C TRP A 166 11.02 -9.27 5.15
N THR A 167 12.06 -8.47 5.41
CA THR A 167 12.92 -8.65 6.58
C THR A 167 12.71 -7.49 7.55
N GLY A 168 12.47 -7.84 8.82
CA GLY A 168 12.23 -6.85 9.86
C GLY A 168 11.93 -7.47 11.23
N VAL A 169 11.48 -6.63 12.15
CA VAL A 169 11.17 -7.01 13.53
C VAL A 169 9.70 -7.42 13.63
N PRO A 170 9.36 -8.55 14.30
CA PRO A 170 7.97 -8.88 14.59
C PRO A 170 7.31 -7.78 15.41
N LEU A 171 6.14 -7.29 14.95
CA LEU A 171 5.39 -6.24 15.66
C LEU A 171 5.06 -6.67 17.10
N ALA A 172 4.64 -7.92 17.28
CA ALA A 172 4.30 -8.49 18.59
C ALA A 172 5.44 -8.38 19.62
N TYR A 173 6.71 -8.49 19.18
CA TYR A 173 7.87 -8.31 20.04
C TYR A 173 7.93 -6.90 20.64
N LEU A 174 7.75 -5.85 19.83
CA LEU A 174 7.78 -4.46 20.32
C LEU A 174 6.55 -4.11 21.16
N LEU A 175 5.38 -4.62 20.79
CA LEU A 175 4.15 -4.45 21.59
C LEU A 175 4.27 -5.12 22.96
N ALA A 176 4.86 -6.31 23.02
CA ALA A 176 5.12 -6.99 24.29
C ALA A 176 6.12 -6.21 25.16
N GLN A 177 7.14 -5.59 24.58
CA GLN A 177 8.07 -4.74 25.33
C GLN A 177 7.42 -3.44 25.84
N ALA A 178 6.49 -2.86 25.07
CA ALA A 178 5.72 -1.70 25.51
C ALA A 178 4.74 -2.04 26.62
N GLY A 179 4.31 -3.30 26.72
CA GLY A 179 3.31 -3.78 27.67
C GLY A 179 1.93 -3.25 27.31
N VAL A 180 1.24 -3.96 26.39
CA VAL A 180 -0.12 -3.60 25.95
C VAL A 180 -1.08 -3.76 27.13
N ASP A 181 -1.96 -2.77 27.36
CA ASP A 181 -2.97 -2.83 28.41
C ASP A 181 -4.08 -3.83 28.08
N ASP A 182 -4.70 -4.42 29.10
CA ASP A 182 -5.70 -5.50 28.94
C ASP A 182 -6.98 -5.05 28.23
N ASP A 183 -7.31 -3.74 28.26
CA ASP A 183 -8.47 -3.14 27.62
C ASP A 183 -8.19 -2.67 26.16
N ALA A 184 -7.01 -2.98 25.62
CA ALA A 184 -6.65 -2.66 24.24
C ALA A 184 -7.57 -3.36 23.23
N VAL A 185 -8.11 -2.60 22.29
CA VAL A 185 -9.03 -3.08 21.24
C VAL A 185 -8.32 -3.18 19.89
N GLU A 186 -7.61 -2.11 19.50
CA GLU A 186 -6.93 -2.01 18.21
C GLU A 186 -5.55 -1.38 18.34
N VAL A 187 -4.74 -1.61 17.33
CA VAL A 187 -3.45 -0.94 17.12
C VAL A 187 -3.53 -0.11 15.85
N VAL A 188 -3.32 1.19 15.96
CA VAL A 188 -3.35 2.17 14.86
C VAL A 188 -1.94 2.42 14.36
N PHE A 189 -1.73 2.34 13.07
CA PHE A 189 -0.48 2.58 12.35
C PHE A 189 -0.61 3.82 11.49
N THR A 190 0.31 4.79 11.64
CA THR A 190 0.29 6.04 10.87
C THR A 190 1.57 6.20 10.07
N GLY A 191 1.42 6.42 8.76
CA GLY A 191 2.50 6.74 7.84
C GLY A 191 2.88 8.23 7.88
N ALA A 192 4.05 8.56 7.34
CA ALA A 192 4.50 9.94 7.22
C ALA A 192 3.86 10.69 6.03
N ASP A 193 3.28 9.95 5.08
CA ASP A 193 2.64 10.54 3.91
C ASP A 193 1.36 11.29 4.28
N THR A 194 1.18 12.48 3.69
CA THR A 194 0.08 13.39 3.99
C THR A 194 -0.57 13.87 2.70
N GLY A 195 -1.89 13.95 2.69
CA GLY A 195 -2.64 14.46 1.55
C GLY A 195 -4.07 14.84 1.90
N ILE A 196 -4.88 15.08 0.85
CA ILE A 196 -6.29 15.39 0.97
C ILE A 196 -7.08 14.31 0.25
N GLN A 197 -8.05 13.71 0.95
CA GLN A 197 -9.01 12.78 0.38
C GLN A 197 -10.39 13.02 1.01
N GLY A 198 -11.45 13.01 0.19
CA GLY A 198 -12.79 13.36 0.66
C GLY A 198 -12.89 14.76 1.27
N GLY A 199 -12.03 15.72 0.83
CA GLY A 199 -11.98 17.07 1.39
C GLY A 199 -11.26 17.17 2.74
N VAL A 200 -10.73 16.08 3.30
CA VAL A 200 -10.07 16.03 4.61
C VAL A 200 -8.55 15.90 4.43
N ARG A 201 -7.79 16.83 5.03
CA ARG A 201 -6.34 16.70 5.14
C ARG A 201 -6.00 15.68 6.22
N GLN A 202 -5.21 14.68 5.87
CA GLN A 202 -4.91 13.55 6.74
C GLN A 202 -3.57 12.92 6.40
N GLN A 203 -3.03 12.16 7.33
CA GLN A 203 -2.00 11.16 7.09
C GLN A 203 -2.65 9.83 6.77
N TYR A 204 -1.97 8.96 6.02
CA TYR A 204 -2.45 7.61 5.83
C TYR A 204 -2.36 6.84 7.15
N ALA A 205 -3.49 6.34 7.64
CA ALA A 205 -3.55 5.58 8.87
C ALA A 205 -4.54 4.41 8.75
N ARG A 206 -4.16 3.27 9.32
CA ARG A 206 -4.97 2.04 9.40
C ARG A 206 -4.82 1.41 10.77
N SER A 207 -5.82 0.64 11.17
CA SER A 207 -5.75 -0.17 12.38
C SER A 207 -5.85 -1.67 12.10
N LEU A 208 -5.37 -2.45 13.07
CA LEU A 208 -5.60 -3.88 13.18
C LEU A 208 -6.22 -4.17 14.55
N PRO A 209 -7.16 -5.14 14.64
CA PRO A 209 -7.55 -5.69 15.93
C PRO A 209 -6.31 -6.19 16.69
N ILE A 210 -6.30 -6.03 18.01
CA ILE A 210 -5.13 -6.40 18.83
C ILE A 210 -4.69 -7.85 18.57
N LYS A 211 -5.64 -8.78 18.41
CA LYS A 211 -5.35 -10.19 18.10
C LYS A 211 -4.56 -10.35 16.78
N GLU A 212 -4.88 -9.56 15.75
CA GLU A 212 -4.15 -9.58 14.48
C GLU A 212 -2.77 -8.92 14.60
N ALA A 213 -2.67 -7.80 15.32
CA ALA A 213 -1.40 -7.11 15.55
C ALA A 213 -0.40 -7.95 16.36
N MET A 214 -0.89 -8.82 17.24
CA MET A 214 -0.06 -9.71 18.08
C MET A 214 0.33 -11.02 17.39
N ARG A 215 0.00 -11.21 16.10
CA ARG A 215 0.47 -12.38 15.36
C ARG A 215 1.99 -12.30 15.16
N PRO A 216 2.72 -13.44 15.28
CA PRO A 216 4.18 -13.47 15.20
C PRO A 216 4.74 -13.15 13.81
N ASP A 217 3.90 -13.20 12.78
CA ASP A 217 4.23 -13.00 11.37
C ASP A 217 3.91 -11.58 10.85
N VAL A 218 3.34 -10.70 11.68
CA VAL A 218 3.20 -9.28 11.34
C VAL A 218 4.53 -8.58 11.57
N VAL A 219 5.08 -7.98 10.50
CA VAL A 219 6.47 -7.50 10.46
C VAL A 219 6.54 -6.00 10.29
N LEU A 220 7.41 -5.36 11.07
CA LEU A 220 7.92 -4.02 10.82
C LEU A 220 9.16 -4.16 9.94
N ALA A 221 8.93 -4.13 8.62
CA ALA A 221 9.95 -4.43 7.63
C ALA A 221 10.80 -3.20 7.29
N TYR A 222 12.11 -3.37 7.24
CA TYR A 222 13.10 -2.40 6.81
C TYR A 222 13.91 -2.87 5.59
N GLU A 223 13.70 -4.14 5.12
CA GLU A 223 14.27 -4.66 3.88
C GLU A 223 13.21 -5.37 3.04
N MET A 224 13.48 -5.41 1.72
CA MET A 224 12.69 -6.09 0.71
C MET A 224 13.64 -6.85 -0.22
N ASN A 225 13.47 -8.18 -0.33
CA ASN A 225 14.34 -9.06 -1.12
C ASN A 225 15.84 -8.89 -0.77
N GLY A 226 16.18 -8.86 0.52
CA GLY A 226 17.53 -8.76 1.04
C GLY A 226 18.23 -7.41 0.82
N ARG A 227 17.47 -6.34 0.52
CA ARG A 227 17.99 -4.98 0.36
C ARG A 227 17.12 -3.99 1.12
N GLU A 228 17.68 -2.81 1.43
CA GLU A 228 16.86 -1.72 1.99
C GLU A 228 15.61 -1.44 1.17
N LEU A 229 14.55 -1.04 1.86
CA LEU A 229 13.31 -0.65 1.20
C LEU A 229 13.56 0.47 0.19
N PRO A 230 13.11 0.33 -1.06
CA PRO A 230 13.02 1.47 -1.96
C PRO A 230 12.07 2.54 -1.40
N PRO A 231 12.27 3.83 -1.68
CA PRO A 231 11.41 4.91 -1.17
C PRO A 231 9.92 4.68 -1.43
N GLN A 232 9.54 4.23 -2.65
CA GLN A 232 8.16 3.96 -3.02
C GLN A 232 7.54 2.75 -2.30
N HIS A 233 8.37 1.88 -1.72
CA HIS A 233 7.95 0.72 -0.94
C HIS A 233 7.94 0.98 0.56
N GLY A 234 8.25 2.21 1.03
CA GLY A 234 8.02 2.62 2.41
C GLY A 234 9.28 2.82 3.26
N TYR A 235 10.46 3.11 2.63
CA TYR A 235 11.69 3.45 3.37
C TYR A 235 11.43 4.56 4.41
N PRO A 236 11.99 4.49 5.64
CA PRO A 236 12.91 3.48 6.12
C PRO A 236 12.23 2.27 6.79
N LEU A 237 10.92 2.35 7.10
CA LEU A 237 10.17 1.30 7.76
C LEU A 237 8.74 1.24 7.25
N ARG A 238 8.24 0.02 7.08
CA ARG A 238 6.83 -0.23 6.78
C ARG A 238 6.27 -1.37 7.61
N LEU A 239 4.95 -1.33 7.80
CA LEU A 239 4.20 -2.49 8.26
C LEU A 239 3.98 -3.48 7.10
N VAL A 240 4.08 -4.78 7.37
CA VAL A 240 3.64 -5.87 6.48
C VAL A 240 2.72 -6.78 7.28
N VAL A 241 1.48 -6.95 6.79
CA VAL A 241 0.43 -7.75 7.42
C VAL A 241 0.10 -8.93 6.50
N PRO A 242 0.70 -10.11 6.74
CA PRO A 242 0.51 -11.27 5.88
C PRO A 242 -0.95 -11.71 5.80
N GLY A 243 -1.42 -11.99 4.57
CA GLY A 243 -2.78 -12.41 4.29
C GLY A 243 -3.80 -11.27 4.20
N TRP A 244 -3.46 -10.02 4.54
CA TRP A 244 -4.32 -8.86 4.38
C TRP A 244 -4.02 -8.13 3.05
N TYR A 245 -5.05 -7.50 2.47
CA TYR A 245 -4.82 -6.60 1.34
C TYR A 245 -3.81 -5.51 1.70
N GLY A 246 -3.04 -5.07 0.70
CA GLY A 246 -1.91 -4.15 0.85
C GLY A 246 -2.21 -2.82 1.56
N MET A 247 -3.49 -2.39 1.63
CA MET A 247 -3.90 -1.20 2.36
C MET A 247 -3.62 -1.29 3.88
N ALA A 248 -3.57 -2.49 4.46
CA ALA A 248 -3.23 -2.68 5.87
C ALA A 248 -1.72 -2.52 6.14
N SER A 249 -0.89 -2.71 5.12
CA SER A 249 0.57 -2.67 5.20
C SER A 249 1.09 -1.23 5.04
N VAL A 250 0.90 -0.41 6.08
CA VAL A 250 1.22 1.03 6.10
C VAL A 250 2.70 1.27 5.80
N LYS A 251 2.98 2.12 4.80
CA LYS A 251 4.33 2.54 4.39
C LYS A 251 4.79 3.78 5.17
N TRP A 252 6.11 4.02 5.17
CA TRP A 252 6.69 5.19 5.84
C TRP A 252 6.21 5.33 7.28
N LEU A 253 6.16 4.20 7.99
CA LEU A 253 5.58 4.10 9.32
C LEU A 253 6.33 5.01 10.29
N GLN A 254 5.61 5.88 11.01
CA GLN A 254 6.19 6.79 11.99
C GLN A 254 5.61 6.65 13.39
N SER A 255 4.38 6.11 13.53
CA SER A 255 3.79 5.89 14.84
C SER A 255 2.87 4.67 14.89
N ILE A 256 2.84 4.05 16.06
CA ILE A 256 1.97 2.96 16.46
C ILE A 256 1.26 3.40 17.73
N GLN A 257 -0.08 3.39 17.74
CA GLN A 257 -0.88 3.76 18.88
C GLN A 257 -1.83 2.62 19.25
N VAL A 258 -1.69 2.09 20.45
CA VAL A 258 -2.66 1.13 21.01
C VAL A 258 -3.85 1.91 21.52
N VAL A 259 -5.07 1.50 21.14
CA VAL A 259 -6.30 2.20 21.50
C VAL A 259 -7.32 1.27 22.15
N THR A 260 -8.16 1.83 23.03
CA THR A 260 -9.20 1.11 23.78
C THR A 260 -10.58 1.18 23.14
N HIS A 261 -10.65 1.72 21.92
CA HIS A 261 -11.87 1.85 21.12
C HIS A 261 -11.56 1.64 19.65
N PRO A 262 -12.56 1.27 18.81
CA PRO A 262 -12.36 1.14 17.37
C PRO A 262 -11.84 2.44 16.74
N PHE A 263 -10.90 2.32 15.80
CA PHE A 263 -10.35 3.45 15.09
C PHE A 263 -11.28 3.90 13.95
N GLU A 264 -11.66 5.18 13.96
CA GLU A 264 -12.59 5.77 12.99
C GLU A 264 -11.91 6.68 11.95
N GLY A 265 -10.61 6.50 11.72
CA GLY A 265 -9.89 7.26 10.69
C GLY A 265 -10.45 7.03 9.29
N PHE A 266 -10.33 8.04 8.41
CA PHE A 266 -10.93 8.04 7.06
C PHE A 266 -10.65 6.76 6.27
N GLN A 267 -9.39 6.27 6.30
CA GLN A 267 -8.99 5.07 5.57
C GLN A 267 -9.53 3.77 6.19
N GLN A 268 -10.16 3.82 7.36
CA GLN A 268 -10.73 2.70 8.07
C GLN A 268 -12.27 2.72 8.04
N ALA A 269 -12.85 3.88 8.33
CA ALA A 269 -14.28 4.04 8.50
C ALA A 269 -15.02 4.38 7.19
N VAL A 270 -14.35 5.09 6.25
CA VAL A 270 -14.95 5.58 5.00
C VAL A 270 -14.44 4.83 3.79
N SER A 271 -13.12 4.73 3.62
CA SER A 271 -12.48 3.99 2.53
C SER A 271 -12.27 2.51 2.88
N TYR A 272 -12.06 1.70 1.84
CA TYR A 272 -11.78 0.26 1.95
C TYR A 272 -12.90 -0.52 2.63
N ARG A 273 -14.11 -0.33 2.09
CA ARG A 273 -15.30 -1.06 2.55
C ARG A 273 -15.99 -1.75 1.36
N TYR A 274 -16.61 -2.89 1.63
CA TYR A 274 -17.54 -3.54 0.69
C TYR A 274 -18.90 -2.91 0.89
N GLN A 275 -19.30 -2.02 -0.01
CA GLN A 275 -20.53 -1.24 0.01
C GLN A 275 -21.35 -1.52 -1.24
N GLN A 276 -22.68 -1.49 -1.13
CA GLN A 276 -23.58 -1.61 -2.28
C GLN A 276 -23.86 -0.25 -2.95
N ASP A 277 -23.88 0.81 -2.17
CA ASP A 277 -24.07 2.20 -2.63
C ASP A 277 -23.33 3.18 -1.71
N ALA A 278 -23.54 4.49 -1.93
CA ALA A 278 -22.87 5.55 -1.17
C ALA A 278 -23.35 5.66 0.28
N ASP A 279 -24.57 5.25 0.58
CA ASP A 279 -25.19 5.36 1.89
C ASP A 279 -25.01 4.09 2.73
N ASP A 280 -24.57 2.99 2.10
CA ASP A 280 -24.29 1.73 2.77
C ASP A 280 -23.03 1.85 3.64
N ALA A 281 -23.17 1.58 4.94
CA ALA A 281 -22.02 1.49 5.83
C ALA A 281 -21.03 0.41 5.41
N GLY A 282 -21.47 -0.65 4.76
CA GLY A 282 -20.70 -1.77 4.26
C GLY A 282 -19.91 -2.51 5.34
N THR A 283 -19.05 -3.43 4.90
CA THR A 283 -18.13 -4.18 5.77
C THR A 283 -16.68 -3.84 5.45
N PRO A 284 -15.77 -3.80 6.45
CA PRO A 284 -14.36 -3.52 6.22
C PRO A 284 -13.70 -4.54 5.30
N VAL A 285 -12.86 -4.06 4.38
CA VAL A 285 -11.94 -4.90 3.62
C VAL A 285 -10.81 -5.36 4.53
N SER A 286 -10.49 -6.66 4.51
CA SER A 286 -9.46 -7.26 5.36
C SER A 286 -8.57 -8.23 4.59
N ARG A 287 -8.92 -9.52 4.58
CA ARG A 287 -8.14 -10.62 3.99
C ARG A 287 -8.20 -10.63 2.48
N ILE A 288 -7.08 -11.03 1.85
CA ILE A 288 -6.99 -11.22 0.39
C ILE A 288 -7.86 -12.41 0.00
N ARG A 289 -8.78 -12.20 -0.93
CA ARG A 289 -9.58 -13.28 -1.52
C ARG A 289 -8.70 -14.17 -2.38
N VAL A 290 -9.03 -15.47 -2.45
CA VAL A 290 -8.31 -16.44 -3.26
C VAL A 290 -8.26 -16.00 -4.72
N ARG A 291 -7.07 -16.10 -5.34
CA ARG A 291 -6.83 -15.69 -6.73
C ARG A 291 -5.77 -16.56 -7.39
N SER A 292 -5.90 -16.70 -8.71
CA SER A 292 -4.88 -17.24 -9.60
C SER A 292 -4.70 -16.31 -10.79
N LEU A 293 -3.46 -16.17 -11.24
CA LEU A 293 -3.11 -15.52 -12.50
C LEU A 293 -2.21 -16.45 -13.33
N MET A 294 -2.46 -16.43 -14.64
CA MET A 294 -1.68 -17.12 -15.67
C MET A 294 -0.67 -16.15 -16.29
N ILE A 295 0.52 -16.62 -16.59
CA ILE A 295 1.42 -15.99 -17.54
C ILE A 295 0.84 -16.26 -18.93
N PRO A 296 0.33 -15.24 -19.65
CA PRO A 296 -0.30 -15.48 -20.95
C PRO A 296 0.70 -16.10 -21.92
N PRO A 297 0.40 -17.27 -22.55
CA PRO A 297 1.33 -17.95 -23.45
C PRO A 297 1.54 -17.19 -24.76
N GLY A 298 2.57 -17.55 -25.53
CA GLY A 298 2.85 -16.98 -26.84
C GLY A 298 3.30 -15.54 -26.85
N ILE A 299 3.23 -14.88 -28.00
CA ILE A 299 3.60 -13.47 -28.19
C ILE A 299 2.36 -12.57 -28.19
N PRO A 300 2.45 -11.35 -27.61
CA PRO A 300 1.31 -10.45 -27.55
C PRO A 300 1.17 -9.61 -28.82
N ASP A 301 -0.06 -9.42 -29.29
CA ASP A 301 -0.38 -8.23 -30.07
C ASP A 301 -0.22 -6.98 -29.20
N PHE A 302 0.39 -5.92 -29.75
CA PHE A 302 0.76 -4.73 -28.96
C PHE A 302 -0.45 -4.00 -28.36
N TYR A 303 -1.51 -3.82 -29.14
CA TYR A 303 -2.68 -3.04 -28.69
C TYR A 303 -3.73 -3.89 -27.96
N THR A 304 -4.08 -5.03 -28.54
CA THR A 304 -5.17 -5.86 -28.01
C THR A 304 -4.74 -6.75 -26.86
N ARG A 305 -3.42 -7.00 -26.73
CA ARG A 305 -2.81 -7.98 -25.82
C ARG A 305 -3.29 -9.41 -26.04
N SER A 306 -4.00 -9.68 -27.14
CA SER A 306 -4.28 -11.04 -27.62
C SER A 306 -2.98 -11.79 -27.86
N ARG A 307 -3.00 -13.08 -27.68
CA ARG A 307 -1.81 -13.92 -27.76
C ARG A 307 -1.81 -14.73 -29.04
N VAL A 308 -0.65 -14.85 -29.67
CA VAL A 308 -0.44 -15.68 -30.85
C VAL A 308 0.64 -16.71 -30.53
N LEU A 309 0.40 -17.96 -30.88
CA LEU A 309 1.38 -19.04 -30.75
C LEU A 309 1.25 -20.09 -31.88
N SER A 310 2.31 -20.87 -32.05
CA SER A 310 2.30 -21.99 -33.00
C SER A 310 1.64 -23.23 -32.40
N PRO A 311 1.01 -24.10 -33.21
CA PRO A 311 0.46 -25.36 -32.74
C PRO A 311 1.52 -26.25 -32.09
N GLY A 312 1.10 -27.04 -31.11
CA GLY A 312 1.96 -28.01 -30.44
C GLY A 312 1.95 -27.91 -28.91
N PRO A 313 2.92 -28.57 -28.25
CA PRO A 313 2.97 -28.61 -26.80
C PRO A 313 3.35 -27.26 -26.19
N VAL A 314 2.55 -26.79 -25.23
CA VAL A 314 2.75 -25.53 -24.47
C VAL A 314 2.61 -25.86 -22.99
N MET A 315 3.51 -25.34 -22.17
CA MET A 315 3.36 -25.37 -20.72
C MET A 315 2.63 -24.09 -20.26
N LEU A 316 1.38 -24.21 -19.84
CA LEU A 316 0.65 -23.14 -19.16
C LEU A 316 1.13 -23.08 -17.72
N GLN A 317 1.34 -21.88 -17.21
CA GLN A 317 1.90 -21.67 -15.87
C GLN A 317 1.40 -20.35 -15.26
N GLY A 318 1.44 -20.27 -13.92
CA GLY A 318 1.04 -19.07 -13.20
C GLY A 318 1.26 -19.19 -11.71
N ARG A 319 0.66 -18.26 -10.99
CA ARG A 319 0.72 -18.18 -9.52
C ARG A 319 -0.69 -18.11 -8.94
N ALA A 320 -0.85 -18.66 -7.73
CA ALA A 320 -2.10 -18.60 -6.99
C ALA A 320 -1.82 -18.28 -5.51
N TRP A 321 -2.73 -17.55 -4.86
CA TRP A 321 -2.61 -17.13 -3.46
C TRP A 321 -3.98 -16.92 -2.82
N SER A 322 -4.01 -16.91 -1.49
CA SER A 322 -5.15 -16.52 -0.68
C SER A 322 -4.67 -15.90 0.64
N GLY A 323 -5.44 -15.03 1.23
CA GLY A 323 -5.21 -14.50 2.58
C GLY A 323 -5.94 -15.29 3.68
N GLU A 324 -6.87 -16.17 3.31
CA GLU A 324 -7.69 -16.95 4.26
C GLU A 324 -7.08 -18.31 4.57
N GLY A 325 -6.30 -18.88 3.63
CA GLY A 325 -5.67 -20.17 3.80
C GLY A 325 -4.79 -20.55 2.62
N SER A 326 -4.11 -21.69 2.70
CA SER A 326 -3.29 -22.18 1.59
C SER A 326 -4.16 -22.51 0.36
N VAL A 327 -3.63 -22.27 -0.84
CA VAL A 327 -4.25 -22.73 -2.07
C VAL A 327 -4.15 -24.26 -2.13
N VAL A 328 -5.28 -24.93 -2.34
CA VAL A 328 -5.35 -26.41 -2.39
C VAL A 328 -5.64 -26.94 -3.78
N ARG A 329 -6.14 -26.09 -4.69
CA ARG A 329 -6.45 -26.47 -6.05
C ARG A 329 -6.34 -25.26 -6.99
N VAL A 330 -5.79 -25.51 -8.18
CA VAL A 330 -5.92 -24.62 -9.34
C VAL A 330 -6.46 -25.44 -10.50
N GLU A 331 -7.38 -24.83 -11.23
CA GLU A 331 -7.94 -25.40 -12.47
C GLU A 331 -7.73 -24.40 -13.59
N VAL A 332 -7.40 -24.91 -14.77
CA VAL A 332 -7.28 -24.13 -15.99
C VAL A 332 -8.47 -24.45 -16.89
N GLY A 333 -9.19 -23.42 -17.29
CA GLY A 333 -10.26 -23.50 -18.29
C GLY A 333 -9.66 -23.36 -19.68
N ILE A 334 -9.94 -24.33 -20.55
CA ILE A 334 -9.61 -24.30 -21.97
C ILE A 334 -10.93 -24.41 -22.72
N ASP A 335 -11.35 -23.33 -23.39
CA ASP A 335 -12.63 -23.24 -24.10
C ASP A 335 -13.83 -23.67 -23.21
N GLY A 336 -13.81 -23.24 -21.96
CA GLY A 336 -14.85 -23.54 -20.97
C GLY A 336 -14.74 -24.90 -20.28
N LYS A 337 -13.78 -25.77 -20.67
CA LYS A 337 -13.52 -27.06 -19.99
C LYS A 337 -12.43 -26.87 -18.93
N TRP A 338 -12.75 -27.18 -17.68
CA TRP A 338 -11.82 -27.04 -16.56
C TRP A 338 -11.00 -28.31 -16.32
N VAL A 339 -9.67 -28.15 -16.24
CA VAL A 339 -8.70 -29.22 -16.02
C VAL A 339 -7.86 -28.87 -14.81
N PRO A 340 -7.65 -29.80 -13.86
CA PRO A 340 -6.79 -29.53 -12.72
C PRO A 340 -5.33 -29.33 -13.14
N ALA A 341 -4.69 -28.30 -12.60
CA ALA A 341 -3.28 -28.00 -12.77
C ALA A 341 -2.45 -28.68 -11.67
N HIS A 342 -1.17 -28.90 -11.93
CA HIS A 342 -0.21 -29.31 -10.93
C HIS A 342 0.15 -28.09 -10.05
N LEU A 343 0.11 -28.24 -8.71
CA LEU A 343 0.53 -27.25 -7.75
C LEU A 343 1.96 -27.48 -7.30
N GLY A 344 2.78 -26.44 -7.32
CA GLY A 344 4.08 -26.40 -6.67
C GLY A 344 3.98 -26.11 -5.17
N HIS A 345 5.13 -26.01 -4.52
CA HIS A 345 5.22 -25.64 -3.11
C HIS A 345 5.48 -24.14 -2.99
N PRO A 346 4.69 -23.39 -2.17
CA PRO A 346 4.97 -21.99 -1.94
C PRO A 346 6.25 -21.82 -1.09
N ALA A 347 6.96 -20.71 -1.28
CA ALA A 347 8.15 -20.38 -0.50
C ALA A 347 7.84 -20.09 0.98
N GLY A 348 6.58 -19.93 1.34
CA GLY A 348 6.10 -19.72 2.70
C GLY A 348 4.57 -19.65 2.75
N PRO A 349 3.99 -19.63 3.95
CA PRO A 349 2.53 -19.75 4.14
C PRO A 349 1.73 -18.57 3.55
N PHE A 350 2.39 -17.44 3.30
CA PHE A 350 1.77 -16.22 2.75
C PHE A 350 2.33 -15.84 1.37
N ALA A 351 3.21 -16.69 0.81
CA ALA A 351 3.69 -16.54 -0.56
C ALA A 351 2.69 -17.17 -1.54
N TRP A 352 2.68 -16.68 -2.76
CA TRP A 352 2.00 -17.35 -3.84
C TRP A 352 2.61 -18.73 -4.10
N CYS A 353 1.82 -19.67 -4.64
CA CYS A 353 2.31 -20.97 -5.13
C CYS A 353 2.28 -21.00 -6.65
N GLU A 354 3.27 -21.67 -7.23
CA GLU A 354 3.30 -21.96 -8.66
C GLU A 354 2.23 -23.01 -9.02
N TRP A 355 1.72 -22.92 -10.24
CA TRP A 355 0.96 -23.99 -10.86
C TRP A 355 1.37 -24.14 -12.33
N THR A 356 1.28 -25.37 -12.85
CA THR A 356 1.61 -25.71 -14.24
C THR A 356 0.59 -26.67 -14.82
N LEU A 357 0.35 -26.56 -16.14
CA LEU A 357 -0.47 -27.49 -16.90
C LEU A 357 0.10 -27.67 -18.31
N PRO A 358 0.50 -28.87 -18.74
CA PRO A 358 0.82 -29.16 -20.15
C PRO A 358 -0.46 -29.10 -21.00
N TRP A 359 -0.39 -28.35 -22.08
CA TRP A 359 -1.46 -28.19 -23.06
C TRP A 359 -0.93 -28.43 -24.46
N VAL A 360 -1.68 -29.14 -25.30
CA VAL A 360 -1.41 -29.23 -26.72
C VAL A 360 -2.30 -28.23 -27.43
N ALA A 361 -1.69 -27.19 -27.97
CA ALA A 361 -2.39 -26.11 -28.65
C ALA A 361 -2.74 -26.53 -30.07
N ASP A 362 -4.01 -26.74 -30.35
CA ASP A 362 -4.53 -26.99 -31.68
C ASP A 362 -4.78 -25.68 -32.43
N ARG A 363 -4.73 -25.69 -33.78
CA ARG A 363 -5.01 -24.49 -34.60
C ARG A 363 -6.41 -23.95 -34.35
N GLY A 364 -6.52 -22.62 -34.17
CA GLY A 364 -7.79 -21.91 -33.95
C GLY A 364 -7.73 -20.87 -32.84
N GLU A 365 -8.91 -20.33 -32.56
CA GLU A 365 -9.10 -19.37 -31.48
C GLU A 365 -9.45 -20.10 -30.18
N HIS A 366 -8.78 -19.73 -29.07
CA HIS A 366 -8.97 -20.32 -27.76
C HIS A 366 -9.18 -19.26 -26.71
N GLU A 367 -9.97 -19.56 -25.69
CA GLU A 367 -10.04 -18.80 -24.46
C GLU A 367 -9.48 -19.65 -23.31
N LEU A 368 -8.39 -19.17 -22.72
CA LEU A 368 -7.81 -19.75 -21.52
C LEU A 368 -8.26 -18.98 -20.30
N ALA A 369 -8.52 -19.68 -19.19
CA ALA A 369 -8.83 -19.10 -17.90
C ALA A 369 -8.12 -19.87 -16.78
N CYS A 370 -7.97 -19.26 -15.58
CA CYS A 370 -7.48 -19.99 -14.40
C CYS A 370 -8.28 -19.59 -13.17
N ARG A 371 -8.53 -20.55 -12.27
CA ARG A 371 -9.16 -20.32 -10.99
C ARG A 371 -8.49 -21.12 -9.88
N ALA A 372 -8.40 -20.52 -8.70
CA ALA A 372 -7.89 -21.16 -7.50
C ALA A 372 -9.01 -21.44 -6.50
N THR A 373 -8.81 -22.47 -5.68
CA THR A 373 -9.59 -22.78 -4.47
C THR A 373 -8.63 -22.88 -3.29
N ASP A 374 -8.98 -22.28 -2.16
CA ASP A 374 -8.17 -22.35 -0.94
C ASP A 374 -8.69 -23.41 0.04
N ALA A 375 -7.95 -23.60 1.15
CA ALA A 375 -8.25 -24.60 2.18
C ALA A 375 -9.56 -24.32 2.95
N THR A 376 -10.13 -23.11 2.86
CA THR A 376 -11.44 -22.79 3.44
C THR A 376 -12.60 -23.18 2.50
N GLY A 377 -12.29 -23.62 1.28
CA GLY A 377 -13.25 -23.97 0.24
C GLY A 377 -13.69 -22.81 -0.63
N LEU A 378 -13.15 -21.60 -0.41
CA LEU A 378 -13.43 -20.44 -1.25
C LEU A 378 -12.78 -20.63 -2.62
N THR A 379 -13.55 -20.41 -3.69
CA THR A 379 -13.13 -20.54 -5.09
C THR A 379 -13.32 -19.21 -5.80
N GLN A 380 -12.41 -18.87 -6.72
CA GLN A 380 -12.57 -17.68 -7.57
C GLN A 380 -13.87 -17.74 -8.37
N PRO A 381 -14.66 -16.66 -8.38
CA PRO A 381 -15.90 -16.59 -9.15
C PRO A 381 -15.62 -16.41 -10.64
N LEU A 382 -16.52 -16.93 -11.48
CA LEU A 382 -16.52 -16.69 -12.93
C LEU A 382 -17.02 -15.28 -13.27
N GLU A 383 -17.86 -14.73 -12.41
CA GLU A 383 -18.41 -13.37 -12.48
C GLU A 383 -18.25 -12.69 -11.13
N GLN A 384 -17.85 -11.42 -11.14
CA GLN A 384 -17.64 -10.66 -9.92
C GLN A 384 -18.90 -9.96 -9.47
N ALA A 385 -19.26 -10.15 -8.20
CA ALA A 385 -20.26 -9.29 -7.56
C ALA A 385 -19.72 -7.85 -7.51
N TRP A 386 -20.55 -6.93 -8.01
CA TRP A 386 -20.25 -5.50 -7.99
C TRP A 386 -20.28 -4.93 -6.57
N ASN A 387 -19.43 -3.96 -6.27
CA ASN A 387 -19.52 -3.13 -5.07
C ASN A 387 -19.07 -1.71 -5.37
N TYR A 388 -19.59 -0.76 -4.61
CA TYR A 388 -19.47 0.67 -4.86
C TYR A 388 -18.05 1.18 -4.93
N GLN A 389 -17.14 0.67 -4.08
CA GLN A 389 -15.73 1.06 -4.09
C GLN A 389 -14.86 0.17 -5.00
N GLY A 390 -15.41 -0.88 -5.60
CA GLY A 390 -14.69 -1.81 -6.47
C GLY A 390 -13.55 -2.53 -5.77
N MET A 391 -13.79 -2.97 -4.54
CA MET A 391 -12.81 -3.66 -3.71
C MET A 391 -12.94 -5.18 -3.84
N GLY A 392 -11.81 -5.89 -3.68
CA GLY A 392 -11.77 -7.35 -3.58
C GLY A 392 -12.29 -8.08 -4.82
N ASN A 393 -12.16 -7.50 -6.02
CA ASN A 393 -12.48 -8.19 -7.25
C ASN A 393 -11.46 -9.32 -7.48
N ASN A 394 -11.91 -10.57 -7.40
CA ASN A 394 -11.09 -11.75 -7.63
C ASN A 394 -11.64 -12.65 -8.75
N VAL A 395 -12.37 -12.06 -9.72
CA VAL A 395 -12.87 -12.80 -10.90
C VAL A 395 -11.73 -13.49 -11.64
N VAL A 396 -12.02 -14.62 -12.27
CA VAL A 396 -11.05 -15.38 -13.07
C VAL A 396 -10.42 -14.52 -14.17
N GLN A 397 -9.13 -14.69 -14.38
CA GLN A 397 -8.45 -14.13 -15.56
C GLN A 397 -8.88 -14.90 -16.79
N ARG A 398 -9.09 -14.19 -17.90
CA ARG A 398 -9.33 -14.77 -19.23
C ARG A 398 -8.28 -14.26 -20.21
N VAL A 399 -7.73 -15.17 -21.01
CA VAL A 399 -6.69 -14.90 -22.01
C VAL A 399 -7.15 -15.42 -23.36
N LYS A 400 -7.27 -14.54 -24.33
CA LYS A 400 -7.56 -14.91 -25.73
C LYS A 400 -6.28 -15.29 -26.44
N VAL A 401 -6.32 -16.42 -27.15
CA VAL A 401 -5.17 -17.02 -27.82
C VAL A 401 -5.56 -17.42 -29.24
N SER A 402 -4.79 -16.96 -30.24
CA SER A 402 -4.85 -17.47 -31.63
C SER A 402 -3.70 -18.45 -31.86
N VAL A 403 -3.99 -19.63 -32.30
CA VAL A 403 -2.99 -20.66 -32.64
C VAL A 403 -2.91 -20.79 -34.18
N GLU A 404 -1.78 -20.38 -34.79
CA GLU A 404 -1.56 -20.22 -36.24
C GLU A 404 -0.52 -21.19 -36.83
#